data_86eeabe82874638411d79e36c5903ded
#
_entry.id   86eeabe82874638411d79e36c5903ded
#
_cell.length_a   1.000
_cell.length_b   1.000
_cell.length_c   1.000
_cell.angle_alpha   90.00
_cell.angle_beta   90.00
_cell.angle_gamma   90.00
#
_symmetry.space_group_name_H-M   'P 1'
#
loop_
_entity.id
_entity.type
_entity.pdbx_description
1 polymer ?
#
loop_
_entity_poly.entity_id
_entity_poly.type
_entity_poly.pdbx_seq_one_letter_code
_entity_poly.pdbx_strand_id
1 'polypeptide(L)'
;MTDGQLPVSLRLAIDALMDGIPQSALQGASDHLSSAYRCDAGRSGAIRSSFDRLAYIATRLPATFSATKAALGELRYRCPDLKAESLLELGAGPATGLWAAHALFSELVCATHIETDHDTVELGQQLLRDTRMSDTVTSTWHASDIVEMPSFEGHDLVLMAYVLGELSENDRRTAVSSAWEATREALEDERFDDPPQRHRRLDD
;
A
#
# COMPACT_ATOMS: atom_id res chain seq x y z
N MET A 1 0.74 1.36 -23.81
CA MET A 1 0.56 0.88 -22.42
C MET A 1 0.37 2.12 -21.58
N THR A 2 -0.79 2.31 -20.96
CA THR A 2 -1.12 3.49 -20.13
C THR A 2 -0.41 3.35 -18.79
N ASP A 3 0.81 3.85 -18.77
CA ASP A 3 1.72 3.78 -17.64
C ASP A 3 1.19 4.67 -16.50
N GLY A 4 0.86 4.08 -15.36
CA GLY A 4 0.40 4.80 -14.16
C GLY A 4 -1.11 4.88 -13.93
N GLN A 5 -1.95 4.38 -14.85
CA GLN A 5 -3.41 4.37 -14.63
C GLN A 5 -3.85 3.16 -13.79
N LEU A 6 -4.84 3.40 -12.92
CA LEU A 6 -5.50 2.33 -12.16
C LEU A 6 -6.08 1.27 -13.10
N PRO A 7 -6.08 -0.02 -12.69
CA PRO A 7 -6.85 -1.06 -13.35
C PRO A 7 -8.32 -0.64 -13.51
N VAL A 8 -8.92 -0.97 -14.65
CA VAL A 8 -10.31 -0.55 -14.96
C VAL A 8 -11.28 -1.03 -13.89
N SER A 9 -11.13 -2.28 -13.42
CA SER A 9 -11.97 -2.85 -12.36
C SER A 9 -11.88 -2.04 -11.07
N LEU A 10 -10.65 -1.67 -10.64
CA LEU A 10 -10.44 -0.87 -9.43
C LEU A 10 -11.04 0.54 -9.57
N ARG A 11 -10.85 1.18 -10.71
CA ARG A 11 -11.45 2.49 -10.96
C ARG A 11 -12.97 2.44 -10.88
N LEU A 12 -13.62 1.45 -11.52
CA LEU A 12 -15.06 1.28 -11.47
C LEU A 12 -15.58 0.99 -10.05
N ALA A 13 -14.83 0.20 -9.26
CA ALA A 13 -15.18 -0.05 -7.86
C ALA A 13 -15.09 1.23 -7.02
N ILE A 14 -14.05 2.05 -7.23
CA ILE A 14 -13.92 3.35 -6.58
C ILE A 14 -15.05 4.29 -6.99
N ASP A 15 -15.36 4.39 -8.28
CA ASP A 15 -16.46 5.22 -8.78
C ASP A 15 -17.80 4.80 -8.14
N ALA A 16 -18.04 3.49 -7.99
CA ALA A 16 -19.24 2.97 -7.34
C ALA A 16 -19.31 3.33 -5.84
N LEU A 17 -18.17 3.36 -5.13
CA LEU A 17 -18.11 3.82 -3.73
C LEU A 17 -18.39 5.32 -3.59
N MET A 18 -18.13 6.11 -4.64
CA MET A 18 -18.37 7.55 -4.65
C MET A 18 -19.80 7.89 -5.08
N ASP A 19 -20.58 6.93 -5.58
CA ASP A 19 -21.93 7.20 -6.07
C ASP A 19 -22.84 7.71 -4.95
N GLY A 20 -23.58 8.79 -5.24
CA GLY A 20 -24.45 9.45 -4.27
C GLY A 20 -23.76 10.32 -3.21
N ILE A 21 -22.41 10.40 -3.19
CA ILE A 21 -21.70 11.27 -2.26
C ILE A 21 -21.60 12.71 -2.83
N PRO A 22 -22.03 13.74 -2.09
CA PRO A 22 -21.90 15.10 -2.54
C PRO A 22 -20.44 15.49 -2.77
N GLN A 23 -20.14 16.07 -3.93
CA GLN A 23 -18.78 16.50 -4.29
C GLN A 23 -18.17 17.47 -3.25
N SER A 24 -19.02 18.33 -2.63
CA SER A 24 -18.56 19.23 -1.58
C SER A 24 -18.07 18.52 -0.31
N ALA A 25 -18.64 17.34 0.02
CA ALA A 25 -18.18 16.53 1.15
C ALA A 25 -16.81 15.91 0.85
N LEU A 26 -16.62 15.37 -0.35
CA LEU A 26 -15.33 14.84 -0.79
C LEU A 26 -14.25 15.92 -0.87
N GLN A 27 -14.59 17.12 -1.37
CA GLN A 27 -13.65 18.23 -1.43
C GLN A 27 -13.24 18.68 -0.03
N GLY A 28 -14.18 18.83 0.90
CA GLY A 28 -13.88 19.20 2.29
C GLY A 28 -12.96 18.16 2.98
N ALA A 29 -13.21 16.88 2.79
CA ALA A 29 -12.39 15.80 3.32
C ALA A 29 -10.98 15.78 2.66
N SER A 30 -10.88 16.02 1.35
CA SER A 30 -9.61 16.12 0.62
C SER A 30 -8.76 17.29 1.12
N ASP A 31 -9.37 18.45 1.37
CA ASP A 31 -8.70 19.62 1.92
C ASP A 31 -8.20 19.38 3.36
N HIS A 32 -9.01 18.67 4.16
CA HIS A 32 -8.62 18.23 5.50
C HIS A 32 -7.40 17.30 5.46
N LEU A 33 -7.44 16.24 4.65
CA LEU A 33 -6.32 15.32 4.47
C LEU A 33 -5.05 16.06 3.99
N SER A 34 -5.18 16.93 3.00
CA SER A 34 -4.05 17.71 2.48
C SER A 34 -3.44 18.64 3.52
N SER A 35 -4.26 19.19 4.43
CA SER A 35 -3.80 20.03 5.53
C SER A 35 -3.13 19.19 6.61
N ALA A 36 -3.69 18.04 6.97
CA ALA A 36 -3.12 17.12 7.96
C ALA A 36 -1.73 16.63 7.54
N TYR A 37 -1.54 16.25 6.26
CA TYR A 37 -0.23 15.84 5.76
C TYR A 37 0.81 16.96 5.67
N ARG A 38 0.40 18.22 5.51
CA ARG A 38 1.32 19.39 5.46
C ARG A 38 1.73 19.91 6.83
N CYS A 39 0.91 19.71 7.86
CA CYS A 39 1.10 20.31 9.19
C CYS A 39 1.90 19.41 10.15
N ASP A 40 2.85 18.61 9.67
CA ASP A 40 3.70 17.73 10.50
C ASP A 40 2.92 16.69 11.34
N ALA A 41 1.65 16.58 11.10
CA ALA A 41 0.77 15.58 11.69
C ALA A 41 0.82 14.26 10.88
N GLY A 42 1.97 13.94 10.30
CA GLY A 42 2.28 12.66 9.67
C GLY A 42 2.29 11.48 10.65
N ARG A 43 1.70 11.67 11.83
CA ARG A 43 1.46 10.64 12.82
C ARG A 43 0.01 10.19 12.73
N SER A 44 -0.20 8.89 12.77
CA SER A 44 -1.49 8.18 12.83
C SER A 44 -2.66 9.06 13.26
N GLY A 45 -3.57 9.40 12.33
CA GLY A 45 -4.74 10.21 12.66
C GLY A 45 -5.18 11.22 11.60
N ALA A 46 -4.61 11.20 10.41
CA ALA A 46 -5.10 12.03 9.30
C ALA A 46 -6.49 11.54 8.82
N ILE A 47 -6.72 10.24 8.84
CA ILE A 47 -7.99 9.61 8.47
C ILE A 47 -8.81 9.40 9.75
N ARG A 48 -9.87 10.20 9.94
CA ARG A 48 -10.70 10.19 11.15
C ARG A 48 -12.17 9.84 10.91
N SER A 49 -12.61 9.84 9.66
CA SER A 49 -14.00 9.62 9.29
C SER A 49 -14.10 8.73 8.05
N SER A 50 -15.29 8.18 7.82
CA SER A 50 -15.59 7.48 6.59
C SER A 50 -15.40 8.37 5.35
N PHE A 51 -15.70 9.66 5.45
CA PHE A 51 -15.48 10.61 4.36
C PHE A 51 -13.99 10.86 4.09
N ASP A 52 -13.13 10.88 5.12
CA ASP A 52 -11.69 10.98 4.92
C ASP A 52 -11.14 9.76 4.19
N ARG A 53 -11.63 8.54 4.51
CA ARG A 53 -11.23 7.31 3.80
C ARG A 53 -11.66 7.34 2.33
N LEU A 54 -12.89 7.77 2.06
CA LEU A 54 -13.38 7.91 0.68
C LEU A 54 -12.60 8.98 -0.09
N ALA A 55 -12.31 10.12 0.53
CA ALA A 55 -11.47 11.15 -0.07
C ALA A 55 -10.04 10.65 -0.32
N TYR A 56 -9.47 9.86 0.59
CA TYR A 56 -8.17 9.20 0.40
C TYR A 56 -8.20 8.30 -0.84
N ILE A 57 -9.20 7.42 -0.95
CA ILE A 57 -9.35 6.52 -2.10
C ILE A 57 -9.53 7.28 -3.40
N ALA A 58 -10.34 8.33 -3.39
CA ALA A 58 -10.60 9.09 -4.60
C ALA A 58 -9.39 9.91 -5.08
N THR A 59 -8.55 10.42 -4.14
CA THR A 59 -7.52 11.41 -4.47
C THR A 59 -6.08 10.91 -4.29
N ARG A 60 -5.82 10.08 -3.28
CA ARG A 60 -4.48 9.62 -2.93
C ARG A 60 -4.14 8.26 -3.52
N LEU A 61 -5.08 7.31 -3.46
CA LEU A 61 -4.86 5.96 -3.97
C LEU A 61 -4.36 5.94 -5.42
N PRO A 62 -4.90 6.73 -6.37
CA PRO A 62 -4.37 6.74 -7.74
C PRO A 62 -2.92 7.19 -7.84
N ALA A 63 -2.53 8.19 -7.03
CA ALA A 63 -1.16 8.71 -7.01
C ALA A 63 -0.20 7.70 -6.37
N THR A 64 -0.58 7.13 -5.23
CA THR A 64 0.19 6.07 -4.54
C THR A 64 0.36 4.85 -5.44
N PHE A 65 -0.72 4.38 -6.08
CA PHE A 65 -0.64 3.27 -7.05
C PHE A 65 0.37 3.57 -8.17
N SER A 66 0.29 4.77 -8.75
CA SER A 66 1.18 5.15 -9.86
C SER A 66 2.65 5.18 -9.43
N ALA A 67 2.94 5.74 -8.27
CA ALA A 67 4.29 5.83 -7.73
C ALA A 67 4.84 4.43 -7.37
N THR A 68 4.07 3.64 -6.61
CA THR A 68 4.45 2.27 -6.24
C THR A 68 4.67 1.39 -7.48
N LYS A 69 3.77 1.49 -8.47
CA LYS A 69 3.94 0.75 -9.72
C LYS A 69 5.20 1.17 -10.47
N ALA A 70 5.54 2.46 -10.48
CA ALA A 70 6.76 2.93 -11.13
C ALA A 70 8.01 2.41 -10.42
N ALA A 71 8.05 2.44 -9.08
CA ALA A 71 9.15 1.91 -8.29
C ALA A 71 9.33 0.40 -8.49
N LEU A 72 8.23 -0.38 -8.39
CA LEU A 72 8.26 -1.82 -8.66
C LEU A 72 8.62 -2.14 -10.13
N GLY A 73 8.23 -1.29 -11.08
CA GLY A 73 8.60 -1.43 -12.48
C GLY A 73 10.10 -1.28 -12.70
N GLU A 74 10.71 -0.35 -11.99
CA GLU A 74 12.16 -0.19 -12.00
C GLU A 74 12.88 -1.35 -11.30
N LEU A 75 12.35 -1.86 -10.17
CA LEU A 75 12.85 -3.06 -9.52
C LEU A 75 12.84 -4.24 -10.50
N ARG A 76 11.73 -4.49 -11.18
CA ARG A 76 11.62 -5.56 -12.18
C ARG A 76 12.59 -5.37 -13.35
N TYR A 77 12.79 -4.13 -13.81
CA TYR A 77 13.76 -3.83 -14.86
C TYR A 77 15.18 -4.19 -14.45
N ARG A 78 15.58 -3.91 -13.20
CA ARG A 78 16.91 -4.22 -12.67
C ARG A 78 17.09 -5.67 -12.26
N CYS A 79 16.00 -6.34 -11.88
CA CYS A 79 15.96 -7.71 -11.44
C CYS A 79 14.98 -8.51 -12.30
N PRO A 80 15.29 -8.78 -13.58
CA PRO A 80 14.35 -9.40 -14.52
C PRO A 80 13.96 -10.83 -14.15
N ASP A 81 14.82 -11.51 -13.38
CA ASP A 81 14.59 -12.88 -12.92
C ASP A 81 13.81 -12.95 -11.60
N LEU A 82 13.49 -11.79 -10.99
CA LEU A 82 12.69 -11.72 -9.77
C LEU A 82 11.29 -12.27 -10.05
N LYS A 83 10.92 -13.28 -9.28
CA LYS A 83 9.58 -13.85 -9.23
C LYS A 83 8.99 -13.57 -7.85
N ALA A 84 7.86 -12.89 -7.83
CA ALA A 84 7.16 -12.60 -6.59
C ALA A 84 5.81 -13.33 -6.59
N GLU A 85 5.77 -14.48 -5.91
CA GLU A 85 4.55 -15.26 -5.68
C GLU A 85 3.82 -14.79 -4.41
N SER A 86 4.56 -14.15 -3.49
CA SER A 86 4.05 -13.68 -2.20
C SER A 86 4.45 -12.22 -1.92
N LEU A 87 3.50 -11.45 -1.36
CA LEU A 87 3.66 -10.05 -0.96
C LEU A 87 3.36 -9.86 0.52
N LEU A 88 4.25 -9.18 1.23
CA LEU A 88 3.97 -8.57 2.54
C LEU A 88 3.86 -7.06 2.34
N GLU A 89 2.72 -6.50 2.73
CA GLU A 89 2.46 -5.07 2.65
C GLU A 89 2.29 -4.49 4.05
N LEU A 90 3.24 -3.65 4.46
CA LEU A 90 3.29 -3.02 5.78
C LEU A 90 2.76 -1.58 5.68
N GLY A 91 1.70 -1.26 6.43
CA GLY A 91 0.91 -0.05 6.23
C GLY A 91 0.11 -0.13 4.93
N ALA A 92 -0.62 -1.23 4.77
CA ALA A 92 -1.25 -1.59 3.50
C ALA A 92 -2.30 -0.58 3.01
N GLY A 93 -2.87 0.22 3.92
CA GLY A 93 -4.03 1.02 3.56
C GLY A 93 -5.13 0.13 2.96
N PRO A 94 -5.76 0.53 1.87
CA PRO A 94 -6.76 -0.29 1.16
C PRO A 94 -6.12 -1.31 0.18
N ALA A 95 -4.92 -1.82 0.45
CA ALA A 95 -4.13 -2.73 -0.39
C ALA A 95 -3.63 -2.11 -1.71
N THR A 96 -3.25 -0.83 -1.68
CA THR A 96 -2.83 -0.13 -2.90
C THR A 96 -1.57 -0.77 -3.53
N GLY A 97 -0.64 -1.25 -2.71
CA GLY A 97 0.58 -1.91 -3.17
C GLY A 97 0.31 -3.25 -3.82
N LEU A 98 -0.68 -4.02 -3.35
CA LEU A 98 -1.10 -5.26 -4.01
C LEU A 98 -1.51 -5.02 -5.47
N TRP A 99 -2.30 -3.97 -5.72
CA TRP A 99 -2.72 -3.62 -7.09
C TRP A 99 -1.53 -3.29 -7.99
N ALA A 100 -0.56 -2.55 -7.45
CA ALA A 100 0.65 -2.16 -8.17
C ALA A 100 1.55 -3.37 -8.43
N ALA A 101 1.74 -4.23 -7.42
CA ALA A 101 2.54 -5.45 -7.53
C ALA A 101 1.91 -6.45 -8.51
N HIS A 102 0.61 -6.74 -8.40
CA HIS A 102 -0.08 -7.67 -9.29
C HIS A 102 -0.08 -7.22 -10.76
N ALA A 103 -0.03 -5.90 -11.01
CA ALA A 103 0.09 -5.38 -12.37
C ALA A 103 1.45 -5.68 -13.04
N LEU A 104 2.46 -6.06 -12.26
CA LEU A 104 3.83 -6.31 -12.71
C LEU A 104 4.29 -7.76 -12.49
N PHE A 105 3.77 -8.41 -11.47
CA PHE A 105 4.09 -9.78 -11.08
C PHE A 105 2.83 -10.64 -11.22
N SER A 106 2.63 -11.23 -12.40
CA SER A 106 1.45 -12.05 -12.71
C SER A 106 1.41 -13.36 -11.94
N GLU A 107 2.55 -13.78 -11.40
CA GLU A 107 2.72 -14.96 -10.55
C GLU A 107 2.30 -14.74 -9.08
N LEU A 108 1.98 -13.50 -8.69
CA LEU A 108 1.55 -13.17 -7.33
C LEU A 108 0.22 -13.84 -6.99
N VAL A 109 0.25 -14.77 -6.03
CA VAL A 109 -0.91 -15.60 -5.63
C VAL A 109 -1.32 -15.42 -4.18
N CYS A 110 -0.46 -14.84 -3.33
CA CYS A 110 -0.80 -14.56 -1.95
C CYS A 110 -0.25 -13.21 -1.48
N ALA A 111 -0.98 -12.57 -0.57
CA ALA A 111 -0.58 -11.32 0.05
C ALA A 111 -0.96 -11.29 1.53
N THR A 112 -0.07 -10.72 2.34
CA THR A 112 -0.32 -10.42 3.76
C THR A 112 -0.30 -8.92 3.94
N HIS A 113 -1.37 -8.38 4.53
CA HIS A 113 -1.56 -6.94 4.73
C HIS A 113 -1.57 -6.61 6.21
N ILE A 114 -0.74 -5.68 6.63
CA ILE A 114 -0.71 -5.13 7.99
C ILE A 114 -1.20 -3.69 7.91
N GLU A 115 -2.31 -3.39 8.61
CA GLU A 115 -2.92 -2.06 8.65
C GLU A 115 -3.57 -1.86 10.03
N THR A 116 -3.37 -0.69 10.62
CA THR A 116 -3.88 -0.38 11.97
C THR A 116 -5.35 0.01 11.97
N ASP A 117 -5.83 0.69 10.93
CA ASP A 117 -7.20 1.18 10.85
C ASP A 117 -8.15 0.09 10.34
N HIS A 118 -8.94 -0.46 11.25
CA HIS A 118 -9.89 -1.55 10.97
C HIS A 118 -10.87 -1.20 9.83
N ASP A 119 -11.37 0.03 9.78
CA ASP A 119 -12.30 0.43 8.72
C ASP A 119 -11.60 0.52 7.35
N THR A 120 -10.30 0.87 7.33
CA THR A 120 -9.48 0.82 6.11
C THR A 120 -9.23 -0.62 5.67
N VAL A 121 -9.03 -1.55 6.61
CA VAL A 121 -8.96 -3.00 6.33
C VAL A 121 -10.26 -3.48 5.68
N GLU A 122 -11.42 -3.16 6.26
CA GLU A 122 -12.72 -3.55 5.70
C GLU A 122 -12.91 -3.01 4.28
N LEU A 123 -12.54 -1.75 4.06
CA LEU A 123 -12.61 -1.11 2.76
C LEU A 123 -11.69 -1.77 1.72
N GLY A 124 -10.45 -2.10 2.10
CA GLY A 124 -9.53 -2.85 1.26
C GLY A 124 -10.09 -4.22 0.88
N GLN A 125 -10.60 -4.97 1.85
CA GLN A 125 -11.27 -6.25 1.61
C GLN A 125 -12.48 -6.12 0.68
N GLN A 126 -13.28 -5.06 0.82
CA GLN A 126 -14.40 -4.78 -0.07
C GLN A 126 -13.91 -4.55 -1.50
N LEU A 127 -12.92 -3.69 -1.71
CA LEU A 127 -12.34 -3.43 -3.02
C LEU A 127 -11.79 -4.70 -3.69
N LEU A 128 -11.12 -5.57 -2.92
CA LEU A 128 -10.62 -6.85 -3.46
C LEU A 128 -11.75 -7.76 -3.93
N ARG A 129 -12.87 -7.80 -3.19
CA ARG A 129 -14.07 -8.57 -3.59
C ARG A 129 -14.74 -7.98 -4.82
N ASP A 130 -15.03 -6.66 -4.80
CA ASP A 130 -15.77 -5.98 -5.86
C ASP A 130 -15.05 -6.01 -7.20
N THR A 131 -13.74 -6.05 -7.17
CA THR A 131 -12.89 -6.17 -8.36
C THR A 131 -12.54 -7.60 -8.75
N ARG A 132 -12.94 -8.58 -7.93
CA ARG A 132 -12.59 -10.00 -8.07
C ARG A 132 -11.09 -10.28 -7.97
N MET A 133 -10.31 -9.39 -7.37
CA MET A 133 -8.90 -9.65 -7.09
C MET A 133 -8.75 -10.83 -6.12
N SER A 134 -9.68 -10.98 -5.18
CA SER A 134 -9.76 -12.14 -4.27
C SER A 134 -9.94 -13.49 -4.96
N ASP A 135 -10.33 -13.53 -6.23
CA ASP A 135 -10.40 -14.78 -7.00
C ASP A 135 -8.99 -15.19 -7.50
N THR A 136 -8.04 -14.26 -7.52
CA THR A 136 -6.69 -14.45 -8.07
C THR A 136 -5.63 -14.50 -6.97
N VAL A 137 -5.73 -13.63 -5.96
CA VAL A 137 -4.77 -13.52 -4.87
C VAL A 137 -5.44 -13.79 -3.54
N THR A 138 -4.93 -14.78 -2.81
CA THR A 138 -5.34 -15.03 -1.42
C THR A 138 -4.76 -13.96 -0.52
N SER A 139 -5.63 -13.20 0.14
CA SER A 139 -5.23 -12.08 1.02
C SER A 139 -5.50 -12.38 2.48
N THR A 140 -4.46 -12.24 3.32
CA THR A 140 -4.56 -12.31 4.79
C THR A 140 -4.38 -10.91 5.36
N TRP A 141 -5.26 -10.51 6.30
CA TRP A 141 -5.24 -9.18 6.89
C TRP A 141 -5.04 -9.24 8.39
N HIS A 142 -4.17 -8.36 8.88
CA HIS A 142 -3.94 -8.14 10.30
C HIS A 142 -4.18 -6.67 10.63
N ALA A 143 -5.24 -6.41 11.42
CA ALA A 143 -5.51 -5.08 11.97
C ALA A 143 -4.58 -4.86 13.18
N SER A 144 -3.32 -4.47 12.92
CA SER A 144 -2.26 -4.38 13.92
C SER A 144 -1.24 -3.30 13.56
N ASP A 145 -0.55 -2.79 14.58
CA ASP A 145 0.61 -1.93 14.37
C ASP A 145 1.81 -2.77 13.90
N ILE A 146 2.53 -2.25 12.91
CA ILE A 146 3.72 -2.89 12.33
C ILE A 146 4.78 -3.15 13.42
N VAL A 147 4.94 -2.23 14.38
CA VAL A 147 5.97 -2.32 15.43
C VAL A 147 5.57 -3.23 16.58
N GLU A 148 4.29 -3.56 16.72
CA GLU A 148 3.78 -4.49 17.72
C GLU A 148 3.86 -5.97 17.26
N MET A 149 4.07 -6.20 15.98
CA MET A 149 4.21 -7.54 15.43
C MET A 149 5.58 -8.12 15.77
N PRO A 150 5.67 -9.29 16.42
CA PRO A 150 6.94 -9.87 16.88
C PRO A 150 7.82 -10.34 15.72
N SER A 151 7.23 -10.74 14.61
CA SER A 151 7.90 -11.18 13.38
C SER A 151 6.88 -11.37 12.27
N PHE A 152 7.36 -11.36 11.04
CA PHE A 152 6.56 -11.70 9.86
C PHE A 152 7.09 -12.99 9.22
N GLU A 153 6.20 -13.75 8.62
CA GLU A 153 6.62 -14.85 7.75
C GLU A 153 7.34 -14.29 6.52
N GLY A 154 8.28 -15.06 5.99
CA GLY A 154 9.04 -14.64 4.82
C GLY A 154 8.17 -14.55 3.55
N HIS A 155 8.32 -13.45 2.82
CA HIS A 155 7.65 -13.19 1.55
C HIS A 155 8.69 -12.85 0.47
N ASP A 156 8.35 -13.10 -0.79
CA ASP A 156 9.26 -12.82 -1.91
C ASP A 156 9.41 -11.32 -2.13
N LEU A 157 8.33 -10.57 -1.93
CA LEU A 157 8.31 -9.11 -2.01
C LEU A 157 7.76 -8.52 -0.70
N VAL A 158 8.47 -7.54 -0.14
CA VAL A 158 8.00 -6.74 0.99
C VAL A 158 7.88 -5.29 0.56
N LEU A 159 6.76 -4.67 0.87
CA LEU A 159 6.42 -3.32 0.45
C LEU A 159 6.04 -2.45 1.65
N MET A 160 6.65 -1.27 1.73
CA MET A 160 6.38 -0.22 2.73
C MET A 160 6.14 1.11 2.01
N ALA A 161 4.94 1.29 1.44
CA ALA A 161 4.61 2.48 0.68
C ALA A 161 4.06 3.59 1.58
N TYR A 162 4.81 4.69 1.72
CA TYR A 162 4.45 5.92 2.46
C TYR A 162 4.25 5.78 3.98
N VAL A 163 4.24 4.57 4.55
CA VAL A 163 4.02 4.33 5.98
C VAL A 163 5.18 4.81 6.85
N LEU A 164 6.41 4.76 6.34
CA LEU A 164 7.60 5.15 7.14
C LEU A 164 7.58 6.61 7.58
N GLY A 165 6.92 7.49 6.84
CA GLY A 165 6.72 8.89 7.21
C GLY A 165 5.83 9.09 8.45
N GLU A 166 4.99 8.10 8.76
CA GLU A 166 4.04 8.14 9.88
C GLU A 166 4.64 7.61 11.19
N LEU A 167 5.76 6.88 11.10
CA LEU A 167 6.44 6.26 12.24
C LEU A 167 7.44 7.20 12.92
N SER A 168 7.62 7.03 14.24
CA SER A 168 8.74 7.64 14.96
C SER A 168 10.08 7.10 14.43
N GLU A 169 11.20 7.78 14.69
CA GLU A 169 12.51 7.31 14.21
C GLU A 169 12.86 5.91 14.75
N ASN A 170 12.54 5.61 16.01
CA ASN A 170 12.80 4.30 16.58
C ASN A 170 11.90 3.22 15.96
N ASP A 171 10.60 3.51 15.80
CA ASP A 171 9.64 2.58 15.20
C ASP A 171 9.98 2.32 13.73
N ARG A 172 10.44 3.33 13.01
CA ARG A 172 10.92 3.21 11.64
C ARG A 172 12.07 2.23 11.51
N ARG A 173 13.06 2.32 12.42
CA ARG A 173 14.21 1.38 12.44
C ARG A 173 13.74 -0.04 12.71
N THR A 174 12.84 -0.21 13.69
CA THR A 174 12.26 -1.52 14.02
C THR A 174 11.49 -2.09 12.82
N ALA A 175 10.61 -1.30 12.23
CA ALA A 175 9.79 -1.72 11.08
C ALA A 175 10.65 -2.12 9.88
N VAL A 176 11.69 -1.33 9.54
CA VAL A 176 12.62 -1.65 8.44
C VAL A 176 13.41 -2.92 8.74
N SER A 177 13.88 -3.12 9.98
CA SER A 177 14.60 -4.34 10.35
C SER A 177 13.71 -5.58 10.23
N SER A 178 12.48 -5.51 10.76
CA SER A 178 11.52 -6.63 10.65
C SER A 178 11.10 -6.91 9.20
N ALA A 179 10.92 -5.86 8.40
CA ALA A 179 10.64 -6.00 6.97
C ALA A 179 11.81 -6.69 6.23
N TRP A 180 13.04 -6.29 6.55
CA TRP A 180 14.24 -6.91 5.98
C TRP A 180 14.35 -8.40 6.33
N GLU A 181 14.10 -8.76 7.60
CA GLU A 181 14.12 -10.16 8.04
C GLU A 181 13.03 -11.02 7.35
N ALA A 182 11.89 -10.42 7.03
CA ALA A 182 10.80 -11.08 6.32
C ALA A 182 11.00 -11.14 4.80
N THR A 183 12.05 -10.51 4.26
CA THR A 183 12.28 -10.44 2.83
C THR A 183 13.05 -11.66 2.34
N ARG A 184 12.51 -12.38 1.34
CA ARG A 184 13.22 -13.47 0.64
C ARG A 184 13.97 -12.98 -0.59
N GLU A 185 13.34 -12.14 -1.42
CA GLU A 185 13.87 -11.69 -2.70
C GLU A 185 14.10 -10.18 -2.76
N ALA A 186 13.08 -9.37 -2.45
CA ALA A 186 13.17 -7.92 -2.55
C ALA A 186 12.35 -7.16 -1.51
N LEU A 187 12.94 -6.11 -0.94
CA LEU A 187 12.28 -5.10 -0.13
C LEU A 187 12.22 -3.79 -0.93
N GLU A 188 11.03 -3.23 -1.06
CA GLU A 188 10.81 -1.90 -1.61
C GLU A 188 10.24 -0.98 -0.52
N ASP A 189 10.91 0.14 -0.28
CA ASP A 189 10.42 1.20 0.61
C ASP A 189 10.27 2.50 -0.19
N GLU A 190 9.13 3.16 -0.09
CA GLU A 190 8.89 4.48 -0.68
C GLU A 190 8.76 5.54 0.41
N ARG A 191 9.52 6.61 0.27
CA ARG A 191 9.47 7.80 1.13
C ARG A 191 9.24 9.05 0.30
N PHE A 192 8.53 10.01 0.87
CA PHE A 192 8.18 11.25 0.17
C PHE A 192 9.41 12.12 -0.19
N ASP A 193 10.53 12.01 0.55
CA ASP A 193 11.66 12.94 0.47
C ASP A 193 13.00 12.29 0.09
N ASP A 194 13.06 10.96 -0.09
CA ASP A 194 14.28 10.25 -0.46
C ASP A 194 14.11 9.50 -1.80
N PRO A 195 15.13 9.45 -2.65
CA PRO A 195 15.09 8.55 -3.80
C PRO A 195 15.01 7.10 -3.32
N PRO A 196 14.27 6.22 -4.04
CA PRO A 196 14.01 4.85 -3.62
C PRO A 196 15.30 4.13 -3.27
N GLN A 197 15.40 3.66 -2.03
CA GLN A 197 16.51 2.85 -1.56
C GLN A 197 16.15 1.39 -1.77
N ARG A 198 16.92 0.71 -2.61
CA ARG A 198 16.69 -0.69 -2.99
C ARG A 198 17.68 -1.58 -2.30
N HIS A 199 17.17 -2.49 -1.54
CA HIS A 199 17.97 -3.50 -0.89
C HIS A 199 17.58 -4.87 -1.46
N ARG A 200 18.50 -5.50 -2.17
CA ARG A 200 18.44 -6.90 -2.56
C ARG A 200 19.27 -7.70 -1.58
N ARG A 201 18.74 -8.80 -1.05
CA ARG A 201 19.60 -9.82 -0.44
C ARG A 201 20.48 -10.40 -1.56
N LEU A 202 21.77 -10.21 -1.43
CA LEU A 202 22.75 -10.98 -2.18
C LEU A 202 23.02 -12.20 -1.30
N ASP A 203 22.64 -13.38 -1.78
CA ASP A 203 23.11 -14.62 -1.18
C ASP A 203 24.64 -14.66 -1.38
N ASP A 204 25.39 -14.75 -0.29
CA ASP A 204 26.82 -15.04 -0.28
C ASP A 204 27.07 -16.53 -0.57
#